data_f11beadff4871ef1f5b3bbf55242c775
#
_entry.id   f11beadff4871ef1f5b3bbf55242c775
#
_cell.length_a   1.000
_cell.length_b   1.000
_cell.length_c   1.000
_cell.angle_alpha   90.00
_cell.angle_beta   90.00
_cell.angle_gamma   90.00
#
_symmetry.space_group_name_H-M   'P 1'
#
loop_
_entity.id
_entity.type
_entity.pdbx_description
1 polymer ?
#
loop_
_entity_poly.entity_id
_entity_poly.type
_entity_poly.pdbx_seq_one_letter_code
_entity_poly.pdbx_strand_id
1 'polypeptide(L)'
;MTGPRTDPSALLAPLREREEALLARLEELVNIDSGSYTAAGVNQVADLCQARFEAGGWEVERHHHRPGGQWQGPPLGDLVLGRRAGARPAAQGGRRLLLMAHMDTVFDEGTAAARPYRVRDGRAYGPGVTDDKAGVVCGFEAVEVLCDLAGFDDFAAITLVCSPDEEIGSPFSRPLLEALAADHDVAVGLEAARVGGELVSARKGISAFTVEVAGKAVHAGVRPAEGVNAVLEAAHKTVALQALNGRWDGVTCNVGVLRGGTRTNVVADRAVMQVEVRAATTAAFDAAMDEVGRIVAASTVTGATARTAPAHRHPPMERTPAIAALVAEAKAVARDLGFEVGEAATGGAGDANTTAAVGLATIDGLAPVGGEAHGPDEWLDLASVVPRTALLAGLLARLGAGERRA
;
A
#
# COMPACT_ATOMS: atom_id res chain seq x y z
N MET A 1 -35.14 -3.25 12.57
CA MET A 1 -35.66 -4.04 11.43
C MET A 1 -34.51 -4.17 10.46
N THR A 2 -33.96 -5.37 10.27
CA THR A 2 -32.88 -5.63 9.30
C THR A 2 -33.50 -5.45 7.89
N GLY A 3 -33.01 -4.45 7.17
CA GLY A 3 -33.38 -4.27 5.75
C GLY A 3 -33.07 -5.54 4.94
N PRO A 4 -33.63 -5.69 3.73
CA PRO A 4 -33.38 -6.85 2.90
C PRO A 4 -31.87 -6.97 2.66
N ARG A 5 -31.24 -8.06 3.14
CA ARG A 5 -29.84 -8.37 2.83
C ARG A 5 -29.77 -8.62 1.33
N THR A 6 -28.97 -7.84 0.64
CA THR A 6 -28.65 -8.12 -0.78
C THR A 6 -27.99 -9.50 -0.82
N ASP A 7 -28.59 -10.42 -1.59
CA ASP A 7 -27.98 -11.73 -1.83
C ASP A 7 -26.74 -11.53 -2.72
N PRO A 8 -25.51 -11.80 -2.20
CA PRO A 8 -24.30 -11.57 -2.98
C PRO A 8 -24.27 -12.38 -4.27
N SER A 9 -24.94 -13.54 -4.33
CA SER A 9 -24.98 -14.38 -5.53
C SER A 9 -25.69 -13.69 -6.70
N ALA A 10 -26.63 -12.78 -6.42
CA ALA A 10 -27.29 -12.00 -7.44
C ALA A 10 -26.36 -11.00 -8.17
N LEU A 11 -25.19 -10.69 -7.59
CA LEU A 11 -24.19 -9.81 -8.21
C LEU A 11 -23.33 -10.50 -9.28
N LEU A 12 -23.29 -11.86 -9.29
CA LEU A 12 -22.42 -12.59 -10.20
C LEU A 12 -22.86 -12.47 -11.67
N ALA A 13 -24.14 -12.53 -11.96
CA ALA A 13 -24.64 -12.46 -13.34
C ALA A 13 -24.35 -11.08 -13.98
N PRO A 14 -24.69 -9.94 -13.35
CA PRO A 14 -24.34 -8.62 -13.88
C PRO A 14 -22.83 -8.45 -14.07
N LEU A 15 -21.99 -8.95 -13.15
CA LEU A 15 -20.53 -8.85 -13.26
C LEU A 15 -19.99 -9.67 -14.44
N ARG A 16 -20.54 -10.87 -14.69
CA ARG A 16 -20.15 -11.68 -15.87
C ARG A 16 -20.50 -10.99 -17.18
N GLU A 17 -21.65 -10.34 -17.26
CA GLU A 17 -22.06 -9.56 -18.46
C GLU A 17 -21.13 -8.36 -18.72
N ARG A 18 -20.48 -7.84 -17.69
CA ARG A 18 -19.57 -6.69 -17.75
C ARG A 18 -18.09 -7.05 -17.77
N GLU A 19 -17.75 -8.35 -17.67
CA GLU A 19 -16.36 -8.83 -17.55
C GLU A 19 -15.49 -8.36 -18.72
N GLU A 20 -15.98 -8.46 -19.96
CA GLU A 20 -15.23 -8.00 -21.14
C GLU A 20 -14.92 -6.49 -21.07
N ALA A 21 -15.90 -5.67 -20.68
CA ALA A 21 -15.72 -4.23 -20.51
C ALA A 21 -14.76 -3.89 -19.35
N LEU A 22 -14.82 -4.68 -18.26
CA LEU A 22 -13.90 -4.55 -17.13
C LEU A 22 -12.45 -4.84 -17.57
N LEU A 23 -12.24 -5.94 -18.28
CA LEU A 23 -10.91 -6.33 -18.77
C LEU A 23 -10.37 -5.34 -19.80
N ALA A 24 -11.22 -4.78 -20.67
CA ALA A 24 -10.81 -3.73 -21.61
C ALA A 24 -10.33 -2.46 -20.88
N ARG A 25 -10.98 -2.07 -19.79
CA ARG A 25 -10.51 -0.94 -18.95
C ARG A 25 -9.20 -1.27 -18.25
N LEU A 26 -9.03 -2.51 -17.77
CA LEU A 26 -7.76 -2.94 -17.19
C LEU A 26 -6.63 -2.89 -18.22
N GLU A 27 -6.86 -3.37 -19.45
CA GLU A 27 -5.92 -3.29 -20.56
C GLU A 27 -5.51 -1.83 -20.85
N GLU A 28 -6.49 -0.90 -20.87
CA GLU A 28 -6.23 0.53 -21.07
C GLU A 28 -5.29 1.07 -19.99
N LEU A 29 -5.55 0.79 -18.70
CA LEU A 29 -4.70 1.24 -17.61
C LEU A 29 -3.31 0.59 -17.64
N VAL A 30 -3.22 -0.72 -17.90
CA VAL A 30 -1.95 -1.46 -17.93
C VAL A 30 -1.01 -0.96 -19.02
N ASN A 31 -1.57 -0.49 -20.15
CA ASN A 31 -0.79 0.04 -21.27
C ASN A 31 -0.34 1.49 -21.07
N ILE A 32 -0.58 2.10 -19.91
CA ILE A 32 -0.06 3.41 -19.50
C ILE A 32 1.14 3.20 -18.57
N ASP A 33 2.29 3.81 -18.90
CA ASP A 33 3.45 3.85 -17.98
C ASP A 33 3.16 4.80 -16.81
N SER A 34 2.77 4.26 -15.68
CA SER A 34 2.41 5.01 -14.48
C SER A 34 3.35 4.76 -13.30
N GLY A 35 4.66 4.65 -13.53
CA GLY A 35 5.62 4.58 -12.44
C GLY A 35 5.49 5.77 -11.50
N SER A 36 5.71 5.60 -10.19
CA SER A 36 5.53 6.68 -9.18
C SER A 36 6.26 7.97 -9.54
N TYR A 37 7.40 7.86 -10.22
CA TYR A 37 8.19 9.01 -10.70
C TYR A 37 7.82 9.50 -12.11
N THR A 38 6.83 8.87 -12.75
CA THR A 38 6.30 9.23 -14.07
C THR A 38 4.97 9.97 -13.92
N ALA A 39 5.02 11.17 -13.31
CA ALA A 39 3.83 11.95 -12.97
C ALA A 39 2.85 12.13 -14.15
N ALA A 40 3.35 12.27 -15.39
CA ALA A 40 2.51 12.40 -16.57
C ALA A 40 1.66 11.14 -16.83
N GLY A 41 2.22 9.96 -16.66
CA GLY A 41 1.50 8.69 -16.83
C GLY A 41 0.53 8.42 -15.70
N VAL A 42 0.93 8.68 -14.44
CA VAL A 42 0.01 8.61 -13.29
C VAL A 42 -1.17 9.55 -13.49
N ASN A 43 -0.94 10.76 -14.02
CA ASN A 43 -2.02 11.72 -14.31
C ASN A 43 -2.93 11.27 -15.45
N GLN A 44 -2.45 10.51 -16.44
CA GLN A 44 -3.31 9.89 -17.45
C GLN A 44 -4.26 8.86 -16.81
N VAL A 45 -3.76 8.04 -15.88
CA VAL A 45 -4.62 7.11 -15.11
C VAL A 45 -5.60 7.89 -14.23
N ALA A 46 -5.16 8.97 -13.58
CA ALA A 46 -6.02 9.84 -12.78
C ALA A 46 -7.14 10.50 -13.61
N ASP A 47 -6.85 10.91 -14.86
CA ASP A 47 -7.84 11.46 -15.79
C ASP A 47 -8.93 10.43 -16.12
N LEU A 48 -8.55 9.16 -16.36
CA LEU A 48 -9.50 8.06 -16.60
C LEU A 48 -10.33 7.75 -15.36
N CYS A 49 -9.73 7.72 -14.17
CA CYS A 49 -10.43 7.54 -12.91
C CYS A 49 -11.42 8.70 -12.65
N GLN A 50 -11.00 9.94 -12.85
CA GLN A 50 -11.84 11.12 -12.70
C GLN A 50 -13.04 11.07 -13.65
N ALA A 51 -12.82 10.79 -14.92
CA ALA A 51 -13.89 10.68 -15.91
C ALA A 51 -14.89 9.58 -15.53
N ARG A 52 -14.43 8.47 -14.97
CA ARG A 52 -15.31 7.38 -14.49
C ARG A 52 -16.13 7.79 -13.28
N PHE A 53 -15.54 8.49 -12.30
CA PHE A 53 -16.28 9.06 -11.18
C PHE A 53 -17.37 10.02 -11.64
N GLU A 54 -17.01 10.96 -12.55
CA GLU A 54 -17.95 11.96 -13.09
C GLU A 54 -19.12 11.29 -13.84
N ALA A 55 -18.81 10.29 -14.69
CA ALA A 55 -19.83 9.52 -15.42
C ALA A 55 -20.75 8.73 -14.48
N GLY A 56 -20.25 8.25 -13.35
CA GLY A 56 -21.01 7.58 -12.29
C GLY A 56 -21.74 8.52 -11.34
N GLY A 57 -21.68 9.83 -11.56
CA GLY A 57 -22.35 10.84 -10.72
C GLY A 57 -21.78 10.97 -9.30
N TRP A 58 -20.50 10.64 -9.11
CA TRP A 58 -19.82 10.81 -7.83
C TRP A 58 -19.41 12.27 -7.61
N GLU A 59 -19.36 12.69 -6.35
CA GLU A 59 -18.65 13.92 -5.97
C GLU A 59 -17.16 13.67 -6.07
N VAL A 60 -16.44 14.44 -6.91
CA VAL A 60 -15.03 14.20 -7.25
C VAL A 60 -14.15 15.26 -6.65
N GLU A 61 -13.06 14.82 -6.05
CA GLU A 61 -11.96 15.69 -5.60
C GLU A 61 -10.66 15.25 -6.29
N ARG A 62 -9.87 16.22 -6.76
CA ARG A 62 -8.52 15.99 -7.30
C ARG A 62 -7.53 16.85 -6.55
N HIS A 63 -6.53 16.21 -5.98
CA HIS A 63 -5.47 16.84 -5.21
C HIS A 63 -4.19 16.83 -6.05
N HIS A 64 -3.70 18.03 -6.36
CA HIS A 64 -2.48 18.18 -7.15
C HIS A 64 -1.25 18.17 -6.26
N HIS A 65 -0.26 17.34 -6.58
CA HIS A 65 1.03 17.38 -5.91
C HIS A 65 1.73 18.73 -6.20
N ARG A 66 2.12 19.42 -5.14
CA ARG A 66 2.89 20.67 -5.23
C ARG A 66 4.32 20.40 -4.78
N PRO A 67 5.34 20.65 -5.61
CA PRO A 67 6.74 20.51 -5.19
C PRO A 67 7.04 21.34 -3.95
N GLY A 68 7.77 20.76 -3.02
CA GLY A 68 8.14 21.39 -1.74
C GLY A 68 7.73 20.56 -0.51
N GLY A 69 7.89 21.11 0.68
CA GLY A 69 7.61 20.39 1.93
C GLY A 69 8.68 19.34 2.27
N GLN A 70 8.25 18.20 2.77
CA GLN A 70 9.17 17.10 3.16
C GLN A 70 9.65 16.27 1.97
N TRP A 71 8.89 16.25 0.85
CA TRP A 71 9.25 15.53 -0.36
C TRP A 71 10.31 16.30 -1.15
N GLN A 72 11.47 15.68 -1.37
CA GLN A 72 12.61 16.26 -2.10
C GLN A 72 12.84 15.55 -3.46
N GLY A 73 11.93 14.63 -3.84
CA GLY A 73 11.98 13.91 -5.12
C GLY A 73 11.38 14.71 -6.28
N PRO A 74 11.27 14.07 -7.45
CA PRO A 74 10.59 14.66 -8.61
C PRO A 74 9.10 14.91 -8.33
N PRO A 75 8.42 15.72 -9.17
CA PRO A 75 6.96 15.87 -9.08
C PRO A 75 6.26 14.52 -9.13
N LEU A 76 5.24 14.34 -8.29
CA LEU A 76 4.37 13.17 -8.26
C LEU A 76 3.09 13.43 -9.05
N GLY A 77 2.35 12.36 -9.40
CA GLY A 77 1.03 12.47 -9.98
C GLY A 77 -0.01 13.02 -9.00
N ASP A 78 -1.19 13.30 -9.51
CA ASP A 78 -2.32 13.78 -8.73
C ASP A 78 -3.04 12.61 -8.05
N LEU A 79 -3.53 12.83 -6.84
CA LEU A 79 -4.49 11.95 -6.20
C LEU A 79 -5.90 12.31 -6.67
N VAL A 80 -6.69 11.32 -7.00
CA VAL A 80 -8.11 11.51 -7.29
C VAL A 80 -8.96 10.63 -6.39
N LEU A 81 -10.06 11.18 -5.89
CA LEU A 81 -11.05 10.43 -5.14
C LEU A 81 -12.46 10.80 -5.58
N GLY A 82 -13.36 9.82 -5.44
CA GLY A 82 -14.79 10.02 -5.63
C GLY A 82 -15.54 9.62 -4.37
N ARG A 83 -16.59 10.39 -4.04
CA ARG A 83 -17.51 10.09 -2.96
C ARG A 83 -18.90 9.88 -3.51
N ARG A 84 -19.52 8.78 -3.12
CA ARG A 84 -20.89 8.43 -3.44
C ARG A 84 -21.73 8.44 -2.18
N ALA A 85 -22.75 9.31 -2.12
CA ALA A 85 -23.69 9.37 -1.01
C ALA A 85 -24.67 8.19 -1.07
N GLY A 86 -24.99 7.61 0.07
CA GLY A 86 -26.07 6.64 0.24
C GLY A 86 -27.34 7.26 0.80
N ALA A 87 -28.39 6.45 0.94
CA ALA A 87 -29.69 6.90 1.44
C ALA A 87 -29.78 6.97 2.97
N ARG A 88 -28.87 6.31 3.71
CA ARG A 88 -28.85 6.32 5.18
C ARG A 88 -27.75 7.22 5.73
N PRO A 89 -28.08 8.48 6.14
CA PRO A 89 -27.08 9.39 6.69
C PRO A 89 -26.38 8.83 7.93
N ALA A 90 -25.15 9.26 8.17
CA ALA A 90 -24.37 8.83 9.35
C ALA A 90 -25.08 9.12 10.68
N ALA A 91 -25.85 10.22 10.78
CA ALA A 91 -26.69 10.55 11.93
C ALA A 91 -27.82 9.54 12.18
N GLN A 92 -28.18 8.73 11.18
CA GLN A 92 -29.17 7.64 11.25
C GLN A 92 -28.49 6.27 11.30
N GLY A 93 -27.21 6.20 11.59
CA GLY A 93 -26.43 4.96 11.72
C GLY A 93 -25.86 4.41 10.41
N GLY A 94 -25.97 5.13 9.29
CA GLY A 94 -25.29 4.75 8.04
C GLY A 94 -23.77 4.81 8.19
N ARG A 95 -23.05 3.86 7.63
CA ARG A 95 -21.59 3.82 7.67
C ARG A 95 -20.96 4.55 6.49
N ARG A 96 -19.79 5.10 6.73
CA ARG A 96 -18.90 5.64 5.72
C ARG A 96 -17.83 4.61 5.45
N LEU A 97 -17.73 4.15 4.22
CA LEU A 97 -16.80 3.11 3.78
C LEU A 97 -15.70 3.74 2.91
N LEU A 98 -14.43 3.49 3.25
CA LEU A 98 -13.26 3.97 2.52
C LEU A 98 -12.67 2.82 1.73
N LEU A 99 -12.60 2.95 0.41
CA LEU A 99 -11.89 2.05 -0.48
C LEU A 99 -10.59 2.72 -0.91
N MET A 100 -9.50 1.95 -0.96
CA MET A 100 -8.18 2.47 -1.32
C MET A 100 -7.57 1.58 -2.40
N ALA A 101 -7.17 2.19 -3.50
CA ALA A 101 -6.39 1.63 -4.58
C ALA A 101 -5.30 2.61 -4.98
N HIS A 102 -4.29 2.16 -5.69
CA HIS A 102 -3.27 3.06 -6.21
C HIS A 102 -3.08 2.94 -7.74
N MET A 103 -2.65 4.04 -8.33
CA MET A 103 -2.50 4.19 -9.78
C MET A 103 -1.06 4.03 -10.24
N ASP A 104 -0.13 4.23 -9.32
CA ASP A 104 1.29 4.13 -9.61
C ASP A 104 1.79 2.68 -9.61
N THR A 105 2.98 2.50 -10.15
CA THR A 105 3.68 1.21 -10.21
C THR A 105 5.18 1.43 -9.95
N VAL A 106 5.92 0.36 -9.66
CA VAL A 106 7.38 0.39 -9.52
C VAL A 106 8.13 0.51 -10.87
N PHE A 107 7.44 0.44 -12.00
CA PHE A 107 8.07 0.30 -13.31
C PHE A 107 8.44 1.63 -13.94
N ASP A 108 9.59 1.64 -14.62
CA ASP A 108 10.08 2.80 -15.35
C ASP A 108 9.28 3.06 -16.64
N GLU A 109 9.32 4.28 -17.13
CA GLU A 109 8.76 4.70 -18.42
C GLU A 109 9.30 3.85 -19.58
N GLY A 110 8.43 3.46 -20.50
CA GLY A 110 8.71 2.55 -21.61
C GLY A 110 8.43 1.08 -21.31
N THR A 111 8.12 0.74 -20.05
CA THR A 111 7.82 -0.65 -19.66
C THR A 111 6.53 -1.16 -20.29
N ALA A 112 5.48 -0.34 -20.34
CA ALA A 112 4.20 -0.71 -20.95
C ALA A 112 4.36 -1.00 -22.46
N ALA A 113 5.18 -0.23 -23.16
CA ALA A 113 5.49 -0.48 -24.57
C ALA A 113 6.32 -1.77 -24.78
N ALA A 114 7.25 -2.07 -23.86
CA ALA A 114 8.09 -3.27 -23.92
C ALA A 114 7.33 -4.55 -23.48
N ARG A 115 6.38 -4.42 -22.57
CA ARG A 115 5.57 -5.51 -21.99
C ARG A 115 4.09 -5.09 -21.96
N PRO A 116 3.42 -4.90 -23.12
CA PRO A 116 2.02 -4.49 -23.15
C PRO A 116 1.13 -5.55 -22.53
N TYR A 117 -0.08 -5.14 -22.16
CA TYR A 117 -1.12 -6.06 -21.70
C TYR A 117 -1.27 -7.24 -22.66
N ARG A 118 -1.32 -8.43 -22.15
CA ARG A 118 -1.55 -9.65 -22.90
C ARG A 118 -2.24 -10.70 -22.07
N VAL A 119 -3.06 -11.49 -22.71
CA VAL A 119 -3.71 -12.65 -22.06
C VAL A 119 -3.09 -13.93 -22.58
N ARG A 120 -2.73 -14.84 -21.67
CA ARG A 120 -2.23 -16.17 -21.97
C ARG A 120 -2.61 -17.14 -20.84
N ASP A 121 -3.09 -18.33 -21.21
CA ASP A 121 -3.38 -19.42 -20.29
C ASP A 121 -4.27 -19.01 -19.09
N GLY A 122 -5.31 -18.20 -19.35
CA GLY A 122 -6.26 -17.73 -18.32
C GLY A 122 -5.70 -16.63 -17.40
N ARG A 123 -4.54 -16.07 -17.73
CA ARG A 123 -3.91 -14.96 -16.99
C ARG A 123 -3.71 -13.74 -17.87
N ALA A 124 -3.89 -12.56 -17.28
CA ALA A 124 -3.43 -11.31 -17.85
C ALA A 124 -2.04 -10.98 -17.31
N TYR A 125 -1.21 -10.37 -18.16
CA TYR A 125 0.15 -9.96 -17.86
C TYR A 125 0.35 -8.51 -18.29
N GLY A 126 1.19 -7.77 -17.59
CA GLY A 126 1.58 -6.40 -17.90
C GLY A 126 1.94 -5.62 -16.64
N PRO A 127 2.57 -4.42 -16.76
CA PRO A 127 3.02 -3.64 -15.61
C PRO A 127 1.84 -3.10 -14.78
N GLY A 128 1.79 -3.46 -13.50
CA GLY A 128 0.72 -3.05 -12.61
C GLY A 128 -0.60 -3.79 -12.85
N VAL A 129 -0.61 -4.93 -13.60
CA VAL A 129 -1.83 -5.66 -13.90
C VAL A 129 -2.51 -6.20 -12.65
N THR A 130 -1.74 -6.51 -11.62
CA THR A 130 -2.22 -6.96 -10.32
C THR A 130 -1.96 -5.96 -9.20
N ASP A 131 -0.93 -5.12 -9.33
CA ASP A 131 -0.45 -4.16 -8.34
C ASP A 131 -0.40 -2.75 -8.93
N ASP A 132 -1.47 -1.92 -8.84
CA ASP A 132 -2.81 -2.23 -8.31
C ASP A 132 -3.93 -1.80 -9.29
N LYS A 133 -3.63 -1.80 -10.63
CA LYS A 133 -4.61 -1.38 -11.66
C LYS A 133 -5.86 -2.25 -11.67
N ALA A 134 -5.74 -3.55 -11.33
CA ALA A 134 -6.90 -4.42 -11.17
C ALA A 134 -7.75 -4.00 -9.97
N GLY A 135 -7.15 -3.59 -8.86
CA GLY A 135 -7.85 -3.05 -7.69
C GLY A 135 -8.62 -1.78 -8.03
N VAL A 136 -8.00 -0.85 -8.78
CA VAL A 136 -8.68 0.36 -9.27
C VAL A 136 -9.93 -0.01 -10.07
N VAL A 137 -9.80 -0.87 -11.09
CA VAL A 137 -10.94 -1.21 -11.98
C VAL A 137 -12.03 -1.97 -11.23
N CYS A 138 -11.65 -2.96 -10.38
CA CYS A 138 -12.60 -3.76 -9.62
C CYS A 138 -13.29 -2.96 -8.51
N GLY A 139 -12.61 -1.95 -7.94
CA GLY A 139 -13.20 -1.03 -6.96
C GLY A 139 -14.37 -0.25 -7.55
N PHE A 140 -14.19 0.34 -8.72
CA PHE A 140 -15.27 1.00 -9.45
C PHE A 140 -16.41 0.02 -9.78
N GLU A 141 -16.07 -1.11 -10.38
CA GLU A 141 -17.04 -2.09 -10.85
C GLU A 141 -17.91 -2.64 -9.71
N ALA A 142 -17.30 -2.92 -8.56
CA ALA A 142 -18.02 -3.42 -7.39
C ALA A 142 -19.07 -2.41 -6.90
N VAL A 143 -18.71 -1.12 -6.84
CA VAL A 143 -19.65 -0.07 -6.39
C VAL A 143 -20.74 0.19 -7.45
N GLU A 144 -20.38 0.23 -8.74
CA GLU A 144 -21.37 0.41 -9.82
C GLU A 144 -22.39 -0.73 -9.83
N VAL A 145 -21.94 -1.99 -9.77
CA VAL A 145 -22.85 -3.14 -9.76
C VAL A 145 -23.71 -3.15 -8.50
N LEU A 146 -23.15 -2.85 -7.36
CA LEU A 146 -23.90 -2.80 -6.09
C LEU A 146 -24.96 -1.69 -6.10
N CYS A 147 -24.58 -0.47 -6.46
CA CYS A 147 -25.46 0.69 -6.32
C CYS A 147 -26.37 0.89 -7.53
N ASP A 148 -25.85 0.76 -8.76
CA ASP A 148 -26.61 1.12 -9.97
C ASP A 148 -27.46 -0.04 -10.51
N LEU A 149 -26.97 -1.27 -10.36
CA LEU A 149 -27.69 -2.44 -10.87
C LEU A 149 -28.48 -3.15 -9.77
N ALA A 150 -27.92 -3.34 -8.57
CA ALA A 150 -28.63 -3.96 -7.46
C ALA A 150 -29.46 -2.95 -6.64
N GLY A 151 -29.30 -1.63 -6.87
CA GLY A 151 -30.05 -0.58 -6.20
C GLY A 151 -29.76 -0.46 -4.70
N PHE A 152 -28.59 -0.90 -4.24
CA PHE A 152 -28.22 -0.84 -2.83
C PHE A 152 -27.65 0.53 -2.48
N ASP A 153 -28.25 1.20 -1.50
CA ASP A 153 -27.88 2.54 -1.02
C ASP A 153 -27.90 2.67 0.53
N ASP A 154 -27.98 1.54 1.26
CA ASP A 154 -28.08 1.51 2.73
C ASP A 154 -26.72 1.74 3.42
N PHE A 155 -26.11 2.89 3.14
CA PHE A 155 -24.86 3.40 3.72
C PHE A 155 -24.93 4.94 3.80
N ALA A 156 -23.96 5.57 4.49
CA ALA A 156 -23.86 7.03 4.50
C ALA A 156 -23.04 7.55 3.31
N ALA A 157 -21.89 6.95 3.07
CA ALA A 157 -21.04 7.25 1.91
C ALA A 157 -20.12 6.07 1.59
N ILE A 158 -19.78 5.92 0.31
CA ILE A 158 -18.62 5.15 -0.16
C ILE A 158 -17.65 6.14 -0.77
N THR A 159 -16.41 6.15 -0.30
CA THR A 159 -15.30 6.93 -0.86
C THR A 159 -14.30 5.97 -1.48
N LEU A 160 -13.95 6.15 -2.74
CA LEU A 160 -12.87 5.42 -3.40
C LEU A 160 -11.72 6.41 -3.67
N VAL A 161 -10.55 6.09 -3.14
CA VAL A 161 -9.31 6.85 -3.34
C VAL A 161 -8.42 6.10 -4.31
N CYS A 162 -7.86 6.81 -5.30
CA CYS A 162 -6.85 6.33 -6.20
C CYS A 162 -5.55 7.12 -5.93
N SER A 163 -4.62 6.51 -5.19
CA SER A 163 -3.35 7.11 -4.76
C SER A 163 -2.33 7.13 -5.92
N PRO A 164 -1.49 8.18 -6.03
CA PRO A 164 -0.48 8.29 -7.09
C PRO A 164 0.91 7.82 -6.67
N ASP A 165 1.15 7.42 -5.41
CA ASP A 165 2.47 7.34 -4.80
C ASP A 165 2.61 6.26 -3.72
N GLU A 166 1.79 5.21 -3.81
CA GLU A 166 1.81 4.10 -2.84
C GLU A 166 3.17 3.38 -2.84
N GLU A 167 3.71 3.07 -4.01
CA GLU A 167 4.92 2.29 -4.23
C GLU A 167 6.20 2.94 -3.68
N ILE A 168 6.12 4.21 -3.37
CA ILE A 168 7.20 4.96 -2.71
C ILE A 168 6.84 5.36 -1.27
N GLY A 169 5.77 4.77 -0.73
CA GLY A 169 5.31 4.90 0.65
C GLY A 169 4.43 6.09 0.91
N SER A 170 3.65 6.52 -0.06
CA SER A 170 2.58 7.52 0.04
C SER A 170 3.03 8.88 0.61
N PRO A 171 4.19 9.44 0.20
CA PRO A 171 4.68 10.69 0.79
C PRO A 171 3.71 11.87 0.58
N PHE A 172 2.91 11.83 -0.48
CA PHE A 172 1.92 12.85 -0.80
C PHE A 172 0.52 12.46 -0.30
N SER A 173 0.08 11.22 -0.54
CA SER A 173 -1.30 10.77 -0.23
C SER A 173 -1.54 10.50 1.26
N ARG A 174 -0.53 10.14 2.03
CA ARG A 174 -0.66 9.75 3.44
C ARG A 174 -1.44 10.74 4.31
N PRO A 175 -1.15 12.06 4.31
CA PRO A 175 -1.91 12.99 5.16
C PRO A 175 -3.41 13.03 4.84
N LEU A 176 -3.76 12.83 3.55
CA LEU A 176 -5.16 12.75 3.15
C LEU A 176 -5.79 11.43 3.57
N LEU A 177 -5.08 10.30 3.41
CA LEU A 177 -5.55 8.99 3.87
C LEU A 177 -5.78 8.96 5.38
N GLU A 178 -4.90 9.56 6.17
CA GLU A 178 -5.08 9.71 7.62
C GLU A 178 -6.32 10.55 7.97
N ALA A 179 -6.54 11.65 7.25
CA ALA A 179 -7.73 12.49 7.44
C ALA A 179 -9.02 11.77 7.03
N LEU A 180 -9.02 11.06 5.91
CA LEU A 180 -10.15 10.23 5.49
C LEU A 180 -10.41 9.10 6.48
N ALA A 181 -9.38 8.43 6.97
CA ALA A 181 -9.51 7.36 7.95
C ALA A 181 -10.18 7.85 9.25
N ALA A 182 -9.91 9.08 9.67
CA ALA A 182 -10.54 9.68 10.84
C ALA A 182 -12.05 9.99 10.64
N ASP A 183 -12.50 10.14 9.38
CA ASP A 183 -13.91 10.44 9.04
C ASP A 183 -14.70 9.22 8.56
N HIS A 184 -14.09 8.03 8.46
CA HIS A 184 -14.73 6.81 7.98
C HIS A 184 -14.88 5.77 9.08
N ASP A 185 -15.75 4.79 8.89
CA ASP A 185 -16.07 3.75 9.87
C ASP A 185 -15.35 2.42 9.60
N VAL A 186 -14.92 2.20 8.35
CA VAL A 186 -14.20 1.00 7.87
C VAL A 186 -13.37 1.38 6.65
N ALA A 187 -12.17 0.80 6.53
CA ALA A 187 -11.37 0.87 5.32
C ALA A 187 -11.20 -0.51 4.66
N VAL A 188 -11.16 -0.52 3.33
CA VAL A 188 -10.99 -1.69 2.48
C VAL A 188 -9.90 -1.40 1.47
N GLY A 189 -8.76 -2.06 1.60
CA GLY A 189 -7.67 -2.00 0.63
C GLY A 189 -7.95 -2.92 -0.56
N LEU A 190 -7.66 -2.41 -1.73
CA LEU A 190 -7.90 -3.10 -3.00
C LEU A 190 -6.61 -3.67 -3.59
N GLU A 191 -5.59 -3.89 -2.76
CA GLU A 191 -4.42 -4.67 -3.11
C GLU A 191 -4.81 -6.08 -3.55
N ALA A 192 -3.96 -6.72 -4.37
CA ALA A 192 -4.18 -8.08 -4.82
C ALA A 192 -4.37 -9.08 -3.68
N ALA A 193 -5.31 -10.01 -3.85
CA ALA A 193 -5.38 -11.19 -3.01
C ALA A 193 -4.07 -11.98 -3.09
N ARG A 194 -3.72 -12.69 -2.02
CA ARG A 194 -2.56 -13.59 -2.06
C ARG A 194 -2.80 -14.71 -3.09
N VAL A 195 -1.73 -15.35 -3.52
CA VAL A 195 -1.78 -16.39 -4.57
C VAL A 195 -2.78 -17.52 -4.26
N GLY A 196 -3.01 -17.84 -2.99
CA GLY A 196 -4.03 -18.80 -2.55
C GLY A 196 -5.44 -18.18 -2.39
N GLY A 197 -5.64 -16.91 -2.75
CA GLY A 197 -6.92 -16.22 -2.62
C GLY A 197 -7.17 -15.62 -1.22
N GLU A 198 -6.17 -15.64 -0.32
CA GLU A 198 -6.32 -15.12 1.03
C GLU A 198 -6.47 -13.60 1.03
N LEU A 199 -7.32 -13.12 1.94
CA LEU A 199 -7.42 -11.72 2.36
C LEU A 199 -6.21 -11.34 3.21
N VAL A 200 -5.86 -10.06 3.26
CA VAL A 200 -4.79 -9.56 4.10
C VAL A 200 -5.39 -8.93 5.36
N SER A 201 -5.10 -9.53 6.53
CA SER A 201 -5.58 -9.08 7.83
C SER A 201 -4.49 -8.47 8.71
N ALA A 202 -3.23 -8.56 8.28
CA ALA A 202 -2.09 -7.94 8.93
C ALA A 202 -0.97 -7.64 7.91
N ARG A 203 -0.30 -6.51 8.09
CA ARG A 203 0.87 -6.09 7.30
C ARG A 203 1.98 -5.68 8.25
N LYS A 204 3.23 -6.06 7.97
CA LYS A 204 4.35 -5.52 8.76
C LYS A 204 4.45 -4.00 8.56
N GLY A 205 4.84 -3.33 9.62
CA GLY A 205 5.35 -1.96 9.52
C GLY A 205 6.75 -1.97 8.91
N ILE A 206 7.11 -0.85 8.28
CA ILE A 206 8.41 -0.64 7.66
C ILE A 206 8.97 0.73 8.04
N SER A 207 10.28 0.78 8.29
CA SER A 207 11.05 2.02 8.34
C SER A 207 12.31 1.84 7.50
N ALA A 208 12.41 2.61 6.42
CA ALA A 208 13.61 2.67 5.59
C ALA A 208 14.29 4.03 5.81
N PHE A 209 15.57 4.03 6.19
CA PHE A 209 16.31 5.23 6.56
C PHE A 209 17.80 5.13 6.18
N THR A 210 18.43 6.30 6.09
CA THR A 210 19.85 6.41 5.86
C THR A 210 20.57 6.75 7.17
N VAL A 211 21.68 6.07 7.45
CA VAL A 211 22.61 6.43 8.51
C VAL A 211 23.83 7.05 7.88
N GLU A 212 24.10 8.30 8.19
CA GLU A 212 25.33 8.99 7.80
C GLU A 212 26.34 8.93 8.94
N VAL A 213 27.55 8.48 8.63
CA VAL A 213 28.66 8.39 9.59
C VAL A 213 29.75 9.36 9.16
N ALA A 214 30.18 10.20 10.09
CA ALA A 214 31.25 11.17 9.90
C ALA A 214 32.49 10.82 10.75
N GLY A 215 33.63 11.03 10.16
CA GLY A 215 34.98 10.81 10.76
C GLY A 215 35.94 11.94 10.41
N LYS A 216 37.22 11.62 10.27
CA LYS A 216 38.27 12.58 9.93
C LYS A 216 39.29 11.94 8.98
N ALA A 217 39.43 12.55 7.79
CA ALA A 217 40.42 12.12 6.80
C ALA A 217 41.86 12.51 7.23
N VAL A 218 42.77 11.56 7.05
CA VAL A 218 44.22 11.77 7.14
C VAL A 218 44.92 10.77 6.22
N HIS A 219 46.21 10.97 5.94
CA HIS A 219 47.02 10.00 5.21
C HIS A 219 47.21 8.74 6.06
N ALA A 220 46.70 7.60 5.61
CA ALA A 220 46.63 6.37 6.39
C ALA A 220 47.99 5.80 6.80
N GLY A 221 49.07 6.06 6.03
CA GLY A 221 50.42 5.58 6.34
C GLY A 221 51.29 6.60 7.08
N VAL A 222 50.87 7.87 7.20
CA VAL A 222 51.72 8.93 7.81
C VAL A 222 51.24 9.30 9.21
N ARG A 223 49.93 9.51 9.36
CA ARG A 223 49.31 9.93 10.64
C ARG A 223 48.04 9.18 10.96
N PRO A 224 48.04 7.83 10.93
CA PRO A 224 46.81 7.06 11.12
C PRO A 224 46.10 7.33 12.45
N ALA A 225 46.87 7.62 13.52
CA ALA A 225 46.31 7.89 14.85
C ALA A 225 45.56 9.23 14.99
N GLU A 226 45.74 10.15 14.04
CA GLU A 226 45.04 11.44 14.03
C GLU A 226 43.71 11.37 13.22
N GLY A 227 43.47 10.26 12.50
CA GLY A 227 42.28 10.00 11.69
C GLY A 227 41.18 9.40 12.52
N VAL A 228 39.94 9.57 12.01
CA VAL A 228 38.74 8.91 12.55
C VAL A 228 38.08 8.16 11.41
N ASN A 229 38.06 6.85 11.48
CA ASN A 229 37.61 6.00 10.35
C ASN A 229 36.11 5.78 10.38
N ALA A 230 35.39 6.51 9.53
CA ALA A 230 33.92 6.39 9.40
C ALA A 230 33.50 5.03 8.84
N VAL A 231 34.31 4.39 7.98
CA VAL A 231 33.97 3.05 7.45
C VAL A 231 34.07 2.00 8.56
N LEU A 232 35.02 2.10 9.46
CA LEU A 232 35.16 1.19 10.61
C LEU A 232 33.92 1.38 11.54
N GLU A 233 33.54 2.63 11.84
CA GLU A 233 32.33 2.91 12.65
C GLU A 233 31.08 2.37 12.00
N ALA A 234 30.90 2.55 10.69
CA ALA A 234 29.77 2.00 9.95
C ALA A 234 29.74 0.47 9.97
N ALA A 235 30.92 -0.19 9.93
CA ALA A 235 31.01 -1.64 10.06
C ALA A 235 30.53 -2.12 11.45
N HIS A 236 30.93 -1.45 12.54
CA HIS A 236 30.45 -1.75 13.87
C HIS A 236 28.93 -1.58 13.99
N LYS A 237 28.38 -0.47 13.44
CA LYS A 237 26.94 -0.23 13.41
C LYS A 237 26.22 -1.28 12.58
N THR A 238 26.78 -1.70 11.44
CA THR A 238 26.19 -2.78 10.62
C THR A 238 26.04 -4.06 11.44
N VAL A 239 27.07 -4.48 12.14
CA VAL A 239 27.02 -5.69 12.99
C VAL A 239 25.98 -5.53 14.11
N ALA A 240 25.94 -4.38 14.77
CA ALA A 240 25.00 -4.11 15.85
C ALA A 240 23.55 -4.07 15.36
N LEU A 241 23.28 -3.44 14.20
CA LEU A 241 21.94 -3.38 13.60
C LEU A 241 21.48 -4.77 13.13
N GLN A 242 22.35 -5.54 12.49
CA GLN A 242 22.02 -6.91 12.06
C GLN A 242 21.75 -7.85 13.25
N ALA A 243 22.32 -7.59 14.42
CA ALA A 243 22.07 -8.33 15.66
C ALA A 243 20.67 -8.07 16.26
N LEU A 244 19.88 -7.13 15.70
CA LEU A 244 18.48 -6.95 16.08
C LEU A 244 17.59 -8.07 15.56
N ASN A 245 18.01 -8.79 14.51
CA ASN A 245 17.27 -9.93 13.98
C ASN A 245 17.15 -11.04 15.04
N GLY A 246 15.90 -11.49 15.25
CA GLY A 246 15.59 -12.52 16.27
C GLY A 246 15.51 -12.02 17.71
N ARG A 247 15.72 -10.71 17.95
CA ARG A 247 15.58 -10.13 19.31
C ARG A 247 14.13 -9.90 19.73
N TRP A 248 13.27 -9.62 18.77
CA TRP A 248 11.81 -9.55 18.95
C TRP A 248 11.14 -10.39 17.86
N ASP A 249 10.04 -11.02 18.22
CA ASP A 249 9.27 -11.80 17.26
C ASP A 249 8.74 -10.92 16.10
N GLY A 250 8.85 -11.43 14.89
CA GLY A 250 8.40 -10.73 13.68
C GLY A 250 9.24 -9.52 13.23
N VAL A 251 10.31 -9.14 13.97
CA VAL A 251 11.22 -8.05 13.62
C VAL A 251 12.32 -8.53 12.67
N THR A 252 12.56 -7.76 11.63
CA THR A 252 13.73 -7.92 10.75
C THR A 252 14.42 -6.57 10.56
N CYS A 253 15.77 -6.58 10.59
CA CYS A 253 16.62 -5.43 10.32
C CYS A 253 17.62 -5.80 9.23
N ASN A 254 17.68 -5.00 8.17
CA ASN A 254 18.58 -5.23 7.07
C ASN A 254 19.41 -3.97 6.76
N VAL A 255 20.73 -4.08 6.78
CA VAL A 255 21.62 -3.07 6.22
C VAL A 255 21.90 -3.48 4.77
N GLY A 256 21.07 -2.98 3.85
CA GLY A 256 21.11 -3.37 2.44
C GLY A 256 22.22 -2.71 1.64
N VAL A 257 22.68 -1.52 2.07
CA VAL A 257 23.76 -0.77 1.40
C VAL A 257 24.72 -0.20 2.43
N LEU A 258 26.02 -0.35 2.17
CA LEU A 258 27.09 0.33 2.90
C LEU A 258 28.10 0.88 1.87
N ARG A 259 28.33 2.18 1.90
CA ARG A 259 29.32 2.86 1.05
C ARG A 259 30.16 3.81 1.89
N GLY A 260 31.46 3.93 1.60
CA GLY A 260 32.33 4.86 2.33
C GLY A 260 33.75 4.89 1.84
N GLY A 261 34.47 5.94 2.25
CA GLY A 261 35.82 6.19 1.84
C GLY A 261 35.99 6.62 0.39
N THR A 262 37.18 6.99 0.00
CA THR A 262 37.53 7.48 -1.35
C THR A 262 38.74 6.77 -1.96
N ARG A 263 39.76 6.50 -1.16
CA ARG A 263 41.05 5.89 -1.58
C ARG A 263 41.61 5.05 -0.46
N THR A 264 42.38 4.03 -0.80
CA THR A 264 42.99 3.09 0.15
C THR A 264 44.05 3.71 1.08
N ASN A 265 44.69 4.80 0.65
CA ASN A 265 45.70 5.53 1.43
C ASN A 265 45.17 6.72 2.23
N VAL A 266 43.82 6.86 2.33
CA VAL A 266 43.15 7.89 3.11
C VAL A 266 42.25 7.23 4.14
N VAL A 267 42.33 7.64 5.42
CA VAL A 267 41.38 7.23 6.45
C VAL A 267 40.02 7.81 6.07
N ALA A 268 38.99 6.95 5.97
CA ALA A 268 37.68 7.36 5.51
C ALA A 268 36.98 8.32 6.50
N ASP A 269 36.62 9.50 6.05
CA ASP A 269 35.94 10.53 6.84
C ASP A 269 34.42 10.51 6.69
N ARG A 270 33.88 9.69 5.76
CA ARG A 270 32.45 9.53 5.55
C ARG A 270 32.12 8.10 5.17
N ALA A 271 30.98 7.61 5.74
CA ALA A 271 30.29 6.42 5.27
C ALA A 271 28.77 6.65 5.32
N VAL A 272 28.03 5.92 4.48
CA VAL A 272 26.58 5.98 4.40
C VAL A 272 26.04 4.56 4.38
N MET A 273 25.00 4.30 5.17
CA MET A 273 24.30 3.03 5.23
C MET A 273 22.84 3.24 4.87
N GLN A 274 22.24 2.34 4.10
CA GLN A 274 20.79 2.28 3.91
C GLN A 274 20.27 1.07 4.67
N VAL A 275 19.31 1.34 5.55
CA VAL A 275 18.81 0.37 6.54
C VAL A 275 17.30 0.30 6.43
N GLU A 276 16.77 -0.92 6.51
CA GLU A 276 15.35 -1.20 6.59
C GLU A 276 15.06 -2.00 7.86
N VAL A 277 14.01 -1.60 8.58
CA VAL A 277 13.47 -2.35 9.72
C VAL A 277 12.00 -2.66 9.43
N ARG A 278 11.59 -3.92 9.62
CA ARG A 278 10.19 -4.35 9.56
C ARG A 278 9.80 -5.02 10.86
N ALA A 279 8.55 -4.82 11.29
CA ALA A 279 8.00 -5.46 12.47
C ALA A 279 6.51 -5.79 12.30
N ALA A 280 6.04 -6.86 12.96
CA ALA A 280 4.66 -7.30 12.88
C ALA A 280 3.73 -6.56 13.85
N THR A 281 4.26 -5.98 14.94
CA THR A 281 3.49 -5.25 15.96
C THR A 281 4.09 -3.87 16.22
N THR A 282 3.25 -2.92 16.60
CA THR A 282 3.66 -1.55 16.96
C THR A 282 4.65 -1.56 18.13
N ALA A 283 4.38 -2.36 19.16
CA ALA A 283 5.27 -2.45 20.32
C ALA A 283 6.67 -2.96 19.95
N ALA A 284 6.76 -4.00 19.11
CA ALA A 284 8.04 -4.52 18.64
C ALA A 284 8.73 -3.54 17.68
N PHE A 285 7.96 -2.83 16.85
CA PHE A 285 8.46 -1.82 15.93
C PHE A 285 9.09 -0.65 16.68
N ASP A 286 8.38 -0.10 17.66
CA ASP A 286 8.88 1.00 18.49
C ASP A 286 10.13 0.59 19.27
N ALA A 287 10.11 -0.59 19.92
CA ALA A 287 11.28 -1.11 20.64
C ALA A 287 12.50 -1.29 19.71
N ALA A 288 12.29 -1.78 18.49
CA ALA A 288 13.36 -1.93 17.51
C ALA A 288 13.92 -0.57 17.06
N MET A 289 13.03 0.41 16.79
CA MET A 289 13.45 1.75 16.37
C MET A 289 14.15 2.52 17.50
N ASP A 290 13.75 2.35 18.75
CA ASP A 290 14.45 2.90 19.92
C ASP A 290 15.86 2.32 20.03
N GLU A 291 16.02 1.01 19.78
CA GLU A 291 17.35 0.39 19.80
C GLU A 291 18.20 0.83 18.62
N VAL A 292 17.62 0.99 17.42
CA VAL A 292 18.31 1.61 16.27
C VAL A 292 18.82 3.00 16.66
N GLY A 293 17.99 3.82 17.28
CA GLY A 293 18.41 5.14 17.78
C GLY A 293 19.59 5.08 18.72
N ARG A 294 19.59 4.12 19.66
CA ARG A 294 20.71 3.91 20.61
C ARG A 294 21.99 3.45 19.90
N ILE A 295 21.88 2.50 18.97
CA ILE A 295 23.02 2.01 18.17
C ILE A 295 23.62 3.14 17.33
N VAL A 296 22.78 3.98 16.70
CA VAL A 296 23.25 5.09 15.87
C VAL A 296 23.93 6.16 16.72
N ALA A 297 23.38 6.48 17.89
CA ALA A 297 23.94 7.50 18.79
C ALA A 297 25.26 7.06 19.47
N ALA A 298 25.43 5.75 19.72
CA ALA A 298 26.65 5.22 20.33
C ALA A 298 27.83 5.25 19.34
N SER A 299 29.01 5.64 19.79
CA SER A 299 30.25 5.65 19.00
C SER A 299 31.21 4.57 19.49
N THR A 300 31.60 3.68 18.59
CA THR A 300 32.66 2.66 18.87
C THR A 300 34.04 3.19 18.52
N VAL A 301 34.15 3.94 17.43
CA VAL A 301 35.41 4.61 17.02
C VAL A 301 35.43 5.99 17.65
N THR A 302 36.39 6.22 18.54
CA THR A 302 36.56 7.52 19.23
C THR A 302 36.59 8.68 18.24
N GLY A 303 35.71 9.67 18.43
CA GLY A 303 35.60 10.85 17.58
C GLY A 303 34.69 10.69 16.34
N ALA A 304 34.21 9.48 16.03
CA ALA A 304 33.20 9.29 15.00
C ALA A 304 31.84 9.77 15.51
N THR A 305 31.01 10.25 14.58
CA THR A 305 29.60 10.60 14.85
C THR A 305 28.70 9.95 13.80
N ALA A 306 27.47 9.65 14.18
CA ALA A 306 26.49 9.17 13.23
C ALA A 306 25.13 9.81 13.47
N ARG A 307 24.32 9.93 12.41
CA ARG A 307 22.94 10.43 12.46
C ARG A 307 22.08 9.69 11.47
N THR A 308 20.79 9.58 11.77
CA THR A 308 19.78 9.16 10.80
C THR A 308 19.30 10.36 9.99
N ALA A 309 19.18 10.22 8.67
CA ALA A 309 18.35 11.10 7.87
C ALA A 309 16.86 10.74 8.05
N PRO A 310 15.92 11.66 7.77
CA PRO A 310 14.51 11.38 7.89
C PRO A 310 14.12 10.06 7.24
N ALA A 311 13.35 9.26 7.96
CA ALA A 311 12.96 7.93 7.57
C ALA A 311 11.55 7.93 6.97
N HIS A 312 11.34 7.06 6.00
CA HIS A 312 10.01 6.62 5.60
C HIS A 312 9.52 5.63 6.64
N ARG A 313 8.36 5.85 7.22
CA ARG A 313 7.81 4.97 8.26
C ARG A 313 6.34 4.69 8.02
N HIS A 314 6.00 3.40 7.85
CA HIS A 314 4.64 2.89 7.95
C HIS A 314 4.51 2.06 9.23
N PRO A 315 3.63 2.42 10.17
CA PRO A 315 3.34 1.56 11.31
C PRO A 315 2.76 0.21 10.87
N PRO A 316 2.83 -0.85 11.69
CA PRO A 316 2.18 -2.12 11.37
C PRO A 316 0.65 -2.00 11.29
N MET A 317 0.03 -2.75 10.38
CA MET A 317 -1.38 -3.09 10.43
C MET A 317 -1.51 -4.40 11.21
N GLU A 318 -1.86 -4.30 12.48
CA GLU A 318 -2.03 -5.45 13.35
C GLU A 318 -3.43 -6.03 13.21
N ARG A 319 -3.55 -7.37 13.28
CA ARG A 319 -4.85 -8.08 13.28
C ARG A 319 -5.59 -7.83 14.59
N THR A 320 -6.35 -6.76 14.66
CA THR A 320 -7.20 -6.42 15.82
C THR A 320 -8.51 -7.23 15.82
N PRO A 321 -9.26 -7.28 16.95
CA PRO A 321 -10.60 -7.87 16.97
C PRO A 321 -11.56 -7.23 15.95
N ALA A 322 -11.43 -5.93 15.67
CA ALA A 322 -12.23 -5.25 14.66
C ALA A 322 -11.90 -5.74 13.24
N ILE A 323 -10.61 -5.89 12.91
CA ILE A 323 -10.16 -6.46 11.63
C ILE A 323 -10.61 -7.92 11.50
N ALA A 324 -10.50 -8.70 12.58
CA ALA A 324 -11.00 -10.09 12.59
C ALA A 324 -12.49 -10.18 12.27
N ALA A 325 -13.29 -9.22 12.75
CA ALA A 325 -14.72 -9.15 12.41
C ALA A 325 -14.94 -8.85 10.92
N LEU A 326 -14.14 -7.94 10.32
CA LEU A 326 -14.21 -7.66 8.87
C LEU A 326 -13.87 -8.91 8.04
N VAL A 327 -12.82 -9.64 8.43
CA VAL A 327 -12.47 -10.91 7.79
C VAL A 327 -13.60 -11.94 7.90
N ALA A 328 -14.26 -12.02 9.05
CA ALA A 328 -15.38 -12.94 9.23
C ALA A 328 -16.58 -12.59 8.31
N GLU A 329 -16.87 -11.29 8.12
CA GLU A 329 -17.90 -10.83 7.17
C GLU A 329 -17.50 -11.16 5.72
N ALA A 330 -16.27 -10.89 5.33
CA ALA A 330 -15.78 -11.23 3.99
C ALA A 330 -15.84 -12.74 3.72
N LYS A 331 -15.41 -13.58 4.68
CA LYS A 331 -15.54 -15.04 4.60
C LYS A 331 -17.00 -15.50 4.49
N ALA A 332 -17.92 -14.81 5.16
CA ALA A 332 -19.34 -15.14 5.06
C ALA A 332 -19.89 -14.79 3.67
N VAL A 333 -19.51 -13.65 3.11
CA VAL A 333 -19.87 -13.27 1.73
C VAL A 333 -19.31 -14.27 0.71
N ALA A 334 -18.03 -14.67 0.86
CA ALA A 334 -17.42 -15.66 -0.03
C ALA A 334 -18.20 -16.97 -0.04
N ARG A 335 -18.63 -17.47 1.16
CA ARG A 335 -19.46 -18.69 1.25
C ARG A 335 -20.81 -18.54 0.56
N ASP A 336 -21.45 -17.36 0.69
CA ASP A 336 -22.72 -17.07 -0.01
C ASP A 336 -22.52 -17.04 -1.54
N LEU A 337 -21.33 -16.67 -2.01
CA LEU A 337 -20.91 -16.70 -3.41
C LEU A 337 -20.47 -18.11 -3.88
N GLY A 338 -20.36 -19.10 -2.99
CA GLY A 338 -20.02 -20.48 -3.30
C GLY A 338 -18.52 -20.79 -3.32
N PHE A 339 -17.67 -19.95 -2.68
CA PHE A 339 -16.24 -20.23 -2.55
C PHE A 339 -15.71 -19.87 -1.15
N GLU A 340 -14.51 -20.30 -0.83
CA GLU A 340 -13.86 -20.02 0.45
C GLU A 340 -12.69 -19.05 0.24
N VAL A 341 -12.47 -18.20 1.24
CA VAL A 341 -11.27 -17.35 1.32
C VAL A 341 -10.57 -17.55 2.65
N GLY A 342 -9.24 -17.64 2.60
CA GLY A 342 -8.37 -17.62 3.76
C GLY A 342 -8.10 -16.20 4.25
N GLU A 343 -7.23 -16.09 5.25
CA GLU A 343 -6.60 -14.84 5.65
C GLU A 343 -5.10 -15.04 5.85
N ALA A 344 -4.31 -14.02 5.57
CA ALA A 344 -2.87 -14.04 5.70
C ALA A 344 -2.33 -12.75 6.30
N ALA A 345 -1.15 -12.86 6.92
CA ALA A 345 -0.30 -11.72 7.19
C ALA A 345 0.74 -11.58 6.07
N THR A 346 1.12 -10.34 5.73
CA THR A 346 2.15 -10.09 4.72
C THR A 346 3.31 -9.25 5.27
N GLY A 347 4.48 -9.39 4.66
CA GLY A 347 5.66 -8.58 4.96
C GLY A 347 5.68 -7.21 4.26
N GLY A 348 4.83 -7.01 3.23
CA GLY A 348 4.69 -5.73 2.52
C GLY A 348 3.84 -4.74 3.33
N ALA A 349 4.25 -3.47 3.35
CA ALA A 349 3.43 -2.37 3.84
C ALA A 349 2.66 -1.75 2.67
N GLY A 350 1.62 -0.97 2.95
CA GLY A 350 0.82 -0.27 1.95
C GLY A 350 -0.11 0.76 2.61
N ASP A 351 -1.01 1.35 1.83
CA ASP A 351 -1.95 2.37 2.31
C ASP A 351 -2.86 1.86 3.46
N ALA A 352 -3.13 0.54 3.49
CA ALA A 352 -3.85 -0.09 4.59
C ALA A 352 -3.13 0.05 5.95
N ASN A 353 -1.80 0.12 5.96
CA ASN A 353 -1.04 0.42 7.19
C ASN A 353 -1.36 1.82 7.70
N THR A 354 -1.50 2.80 6.82
CA THR A 354 -1.80 4.19 7.16
C THR A 354 -3.14 4.32 7.84
N THR A 355 -4.19 3.73 7.29
CA THR A 355 -5.55 3.79 7.87
C THR A 355 -5.67 3.00 9.17
N ALA A 356 -5.02 1.82 9.25
CA ALA A 356 -4.98 1.03 10.47
C ALA A 356 -4.23 1.73 11.60
N ALA A 357 -3.17 2.48 11.30
CA ALA A 357 -2.36 3.21 12.28
C ALA A 357 -3.13 4.30 13.02
N VAL A 358 -4.12 4.92 12.38
CA VAL A 358 -5.01 5.90 13.04
C VAL A 358 -6.22 5.24 13.73
N GLY A 359 -6.24 3.90 13.80
CA GLY A 359 -7.24 3.13 14.55
C GLY A 359 -8.47 2.71 13.74
N LEU A 360 -8.52 2.98 12.44
CA LEU A 360 -9.62 2.53 11.59
C LEU A 360 -9.51 1.02 11.34
N ALA A 361 -10.62 0.29 11.50
CA ALA A 361 -10.68 -1.12 11.14
C ALA A 361 -10.48 -1.26 9.62
N THR A 362 -9.37 -1.87 9.22
CA THR A 362 -8.94 -1.99 7.83
C THR A 362 -8.77 -3.45 7.44
N ILE A 363 -9.35 -3.86 6.33
CA ILE A 363 -9.11 -5.15 5.68
C ILE A 363 -8.50 -4.87 4.30
N ASP A 364 -7.64 -5.77 3.83
CA ASP A 364 -6.94 -5.57 2.56
C ASP A 364 -6.88 -6.88 1.75
N GLY A 365 -6.33 -6.81 0.53
CA GLY A 365 -6.28 -7.97 -0.36
C GLY A 365 -7.64 -8.32 -0.94
N LEU A 366 -8.50 -7.35 -1.24
CA LEU A 366 -9.85 -7.56 -1.77
C LEU A 366 -9.90 -7.61 -3.30
N ALA A 367 -8.85 -7.17 -4.01
CA ALA A 367 -8.76 -7.29 -5.46
C ALA A 367 -8.60 -8.75 -5.92
N PRO A 368 -8.63 -9.02 -7.23
CA PRO A 368 -8.43 -10.35 -7.78
C PRO A 368 -7.08 -10.97 -7.42
N VAL A 369 -6.97 -12.27 -7.62
CA VAL A 369 -5.74 -13.04 -7.34
C VAL A 369 -4.68 -12.71 -8.38
N GLY A 370 -3.48 -12.41 -7.93
CA GLY A 370 -2.34 -12.19 -8.79
C GLY A 370 -1.02 -12.60 -8.14
N GLY A 371 0.06 -12.36 -8.85
CA GLY A 371 1.39 -12.69 -8.33
C GLY A 371 2.51 -12.11 -9.17
N GLU A 372 3.74 -12.33 -8.70
CA GLU A 372 4.99 -11.81 -9.28
C GLU A 372 4.97 -10.27 -9.40
N ALA A 373 4.21 -9.58 -8.51
CA ALA A 373 4.21 -8.12 -8.40
C ALA A 373 5.64 -7.57 -8.34
N HIS A 374 5.87 -6.40 -8.93
CA HIS A 374 7.20 -5.78 -9.09
C HIS A 374 8.15 -6.55 -10.04
N GLY A 375 7.71 -7.68 -10.58
CA GLY A 375 8.50 -8.52 -11.48
C GLY A 375 8.17 -8.35 -12.95
N PRO A 376 9.03 -8.87 -13.84
CA PRO A 376 8.75 -8.84 -15.29
C PRO A 376 7.60 -9.77 -15.71
N ASP A 377 7.26 -10.73 -14.89
CA ASP A 377 6.23 -11.74 -15.13
C ASP A 377 4.99 -11.54 -14.26
N GLU A 378 4.73 -10.31 -13.85
CA GLU A 378 3.53 -9.93 -13.08
C GLU A 378 2.26 -10.39 -13.81
N TRP A 379 1.36 -11.05 -13.08
CA TRP A 379 0.16 -11.68 -13.62
C TRP A 379 -1.06 -11.50 -12.73
N LEU A 380 -2.24 -11.54 -13.38
CA LEU A 380 -3.57 -11.56 -12.77
C LEU A 380 -4.31 -12.84 -13.23
N ASP A 381 -4.95 -13.55 -12.30
CA ASP A 381 -5.82 -14.69 -12.61
C ASP A 381 -7.21 -14.18 -13.06
N LEU A 382 -7.52 -14.34 -14.33
CA LEU A 382 -8.79 -13.87 -14.91
C LEU A 382 -10.00 -14.59 -14.30
N ALA A 383 -9.88 -15.85 -13.90
CA ALA A 383 -10.97 -16.59 -13.28
C ALA A 383 -11.35 -16.02 -11.91
N SER A 384 -10.46 -15.27 -11.25
CA SER A 384 -10.71 -14.65 -9.97
C SER A 384 -11.41 -13.28 -10.07
N VAL A 385 -11.41 -12.62 -11.24
CA VAL A 385 -11.88 -11.25 -11.42
C VAL A 385 -13.33 -11.09 -10.99
N VAL A 386 -14.24 -11.82 -11.61
CA VAL A 386 -15.68 -11.73 -11.30
C VAL A 386 -16.00 -12.17 -9.86
N PRO A 387 -15.52 -13.33 -9.36
CA PRO A 387 -15.81 -13.73 -7.98
C PRO A 387 -15.27 -12.74 -6.93
N ARG A 388 -14.08 -12.17 -7.14
CA ARG A 388 -13.48 -11.23 -6.19
C ARG A 388 -14.17 -9.87 -6.22
N THR A 389 -14.58 -9.39 -7.40
CA THR A 389 -15.38 -8.16 -7.51
C THR A 389 -16.76 -8.34 -6.86
N ALA A 390 -17.38 -9.52 -7.00
CA ALA A 390 -18.63 -9.85 -6.31
C ALA A 390 -18.44 -9.92 -4.78
N LEU A 391 -17.32 -10.49 -4.31
CA LEU A 391 -16.96 -10.51 -2.89
C LEU A 391 -16.83 -9.09 -2.33
N LEU A 392 -16.14 -8.19 -3.04
CA LEU A 392 -16.02 -6.79 -2.64
C LEU A 392 -17.39 -6.11 -2.58
N ALA A 393 -18.20 -6.20 -3.62
CA ALA A 393 -19.54 -5.62 -3.66
C ALA A 393 -20.45 -6.15 -2.53
N GLY A 394 -20.47 -7.48 -2.31
CA GLY A 394 -21.21 -8.11 -1.22
C GLY A 394 -20.72 -7.71 0.17
N LEU A 395 -19.41 -7.53 0.32
CA LEU A 395 -18.83 -7.03 1.57
C LEU A 395 -19.26 -5.58 1.84
N LEU A 396 -19.23 -4.71 0.83
CA LEU A 396 -19.69 -3.33 0.95
C LEU A 396 -21.16 -3.27 1.35
N ALA A 397 -22.03 -4.11 0.77
CA ALA A 397 -23.42 -4.21 1.16
C ALA A 397 -23.59 -4.60 2.63
N ARG A 398 -22.85 -5.60 3.11
CA ARG A 398 -22.91 -6.01 4.53
C ARG A 398 -22.36 -4.96 5.48
N LEU A 399 -21.27 -4.31 5.11
CA LEU A 399 -20.67 -3.25 5.93
C LEU A 399 -21.57 -2.02 5.98
N GLY A 400 -22.16 -1.62 4.84
CA GLY A 400 -23.09 -0.50 4.76
C GLY A 400 -24.33 -0.71 5.63
N ALA A 401 -24.99 -1.87 5.49
CA ALA A 401 -26.19 -2.24 6.27
C ALA A 401 -25.91 -2.43 7.78
N GLY A 402 -24.66 -2.56 8.19
CA GLY A 402 -24.27 -2.71 9.59
C GLY A 402 -24.55 -1.45 10.42
N GLU A 403 -24.74 -1.63 11.75
CA GLU A 403 -24.87 -0.51 12.66
C GLU A 403 -23.52 0.16 12.91
N ARG A 404 -23.49 1.49 12.93
CA ARG A 404 -22.33 2.26 13.35
C ARG A 404 -22.06 1.96 14.83
N ARG A 405 -20.86 1.47 15.15
CA ARG A 405 -20.44 1.35 16.56
C ARG A 405 -20.20 2.76 17.11
N ALA A 406 -20.84 3.06 18.23
CA ALA A 406 -20.71 4.32 18.96
C ALA A 406 -19.28 4.51 19.51
#